data_4bbe6c34c9b908176c6ad98ba0274a53
#
_entry.id   4bbe6c34c9b908176c6ad98ba0274a53
#
_cell.length_a   1.000
_cell.length_b   1.000
_cell.length_c   1.000
_cell.angle_alpha   90.00
_cell.angle_beta   90.00
_cell.angle_gamma   90.00
#
_symmetry.space_group_name_H-M   'P 1'
#
loop_
_entity.id
_entity.type
_entity.pdbx_description
1 polymer ?
#
loop_
_entity_poly.entity_id
_entity_poly.type
_entity_poly.pdbx_seq_one_letter_code
_entity_poly.pdbx_strand_id
1 'polypeptide(L)'
;MASKNNIFDIIVVGAGPGGSFAAKASAENGYKTLLIDKELISEKGRYKACGGAIAWELVEEINYPEEKIARVIESLELHHVDGEHYSKKGKGAVIWRSVFDKYLTDNAIESGAIFKEKEPLISIHKSNDTYQITTSKSTYKAKYVIAADGVTSQTLKYLKWPYFRSEDLILTITKEMKTSKSYIDKFLGLDTVHLFFGIELIPIGYAWLFPKTETITMGWGNQINLVKNSREEFDKFASLSFVKEALKDSEMTIYKPHLIPVGLRPKLYEDNVFAVGDAGGIVDPISGKGIPYAMMSGQLAIESIKTCEKRDKLDKLGVIYERNLDKKFLKILKAKRIARDGIFQNDENLKKFLKLWETYRSSQIVMRNLI
;
A
#
# COMPACT_ATOMS: atom_id res chain seq x y z
N MET A 1 -28.38 -20.16 10.55
CA MET A 1 -27.62 -21.06 9.65
C MET A 1 -27.34 -20.28 8.36
N ALA A 2 -26.09 -20.26 7.87
CA ALA A 2 -25.81 -19.65 6.56
C ALA A 2 -26.55 -20.46 5.47
N SER A 3 -27.23 -19.77 4.55
CA SER A 3 -27.83 -20.44 3.39
C SER A 3 -26.73 -21.07 2.53
N LYS A 4 -27.07 -22.09 1.71
CA LYS A 4 -26.09 -22.72 0.77
C LYS A 4 -25.38 -21.69 -0.14
N ASN A 5 -26.03 -20.56 -0.40
CA ASN A 5 -25.48 -19.48 -1.23
C ASN A 5 -24.35 -18.68 -0.54
N ASN A 6 -24.22 -18.77 0.80
CA ASN A 6 -23.26 -18.04 1.62
C ASN A 6 -22.02 -18.87 1.99
N ILE A 7 -21.77 -19.98 1.30
CA ILE A 7 -20.58 -20.82 1.47
C ILE A 7 -19.63 -20.56 0.29
N PHE A 8 -18.37 -20.24 0.61
CA PHE A 8 -17.31 -19.92 -0.32
C PHE A 8 -16.08 -20.80 -0.04
N ASP A 9 -15.20 -20.92 -1.02
CA ASP A 9 -13.89 -21.53 -0.80
C ASP A 9 -12.97 -20.53 -0.12
N ILE A 10 -12.99 -19.28 -0.63
CA ILE A 10 -12.14 -18.19 -0.17
C ILE A 10 -12.98 -16.92 0.09
N ILE A 11 -12.79 -16.31 1.25
CA ILE A 11 -13.29 -14.96 1.53
C ILE A 11 -12.10 -14.02 1.70
N VAL A 12 -12.13 -12.92 0.93
CA VAL A 12 -11.16 -11.84 0.98
C VAL A 12 -11.81 -10.65 1.68
N VAL A 13 -11.18 -10.16 2.74
CA VAL A 13 -11.67 -9.01 3.52
C VAL A 13 -10.81 -7.79 3.19
N GLY A 14 -11.38 -6.81 2.52
CA GLY A 14 -10.75 -5.57 2.06
C GLY A 14 -10.43 -5.59 0.57
N ALA A 15 -11.05 -4.67 -0.20
CA ALA A 15 -10.88 -4.50 -1.65
C ALA A 15 -9.83 -3.42 -1.98
N GLY A 16 -8.71 -3.40 -1.26
CA GLY A 16 -7.49 -2.68 -1.65
C GLY A 16 -6.68 -3.51 -2.66
N PRO A 17 -5.51 -3.03 -3.11
CA PRO A 17 -4.70 -3.71 -4.13
C PRO A 17 -4.42 -5.19 -3.82
N GLY A 18 -4.06 -5.51 -2.57
CA GLY A 18 -3.79 -6.90 -2.18
C GLY A 18 -5.02 -7.79 -2.20
N GLY A 19 -6.17 -7.28 -1.73
CA GLY A 19 -7.41 -8.05 -1.72
C GLY A 19 -8.00 -8.23 -3.10
N SER A 20 -8.01 -7.19 -3.92
CA SER A 20 -8.50 -7.28 -5.31
C SER A 20 -7.67 -8.26 -6.14
N PHE A 21 -6.33 -8.25 -5.98
CA PHE A 21 -5.45 -9.23 -6.64
C PHE A 21 -5.65 -10.66 -6.13
N ALA A 22 -5.82 -10.83 -4.82
CA ALA A 22 -6.14 -12.14 -4.26
C ALA A 22 -7.48 -12.66 -4.79
N ALA A 23 -8.51 -11.81 -4.82
CA ALA A 23 -9.83 -12.19 -5.31
C ALA A 23 -9.82 -12.52 -6.80
N LYS A 24 -9.11 -11.72 -7.63
CA LYS A 24 -8.89 -11.99 -9.05
C LYS A 24 -8.22 -13.36 -9.24
N ALA A 25 -7.04 -13.54 -8.63
CA ALA A 25 -6.30 -14.80 -8.76
C ALA A 25 -7.10 -16.00 -8.25
N SER A 26 -7.88 -15.83 -7.20
CA SER A 26 -8.75 -16.89 -6.64
C SER A 26 -9.84 -17.31 -7.64
N ALA A 27 -10.56 -16.35 -8.20
CA ALA A 27 -11.62 -16.62 -9.18
C ALA A 27 -11.06 -17.24 -10.46
N GLU A 28 -9.94 -16.74 -11.00
CA GLU A 28 -9.24 -17.29 -12.16
C GLU A 28 -8.77 -18.74 -11.96
N ASN A 29 -8.53 -19.15 -10.71
CA ASN A 29 -8.19 -20.53 -10.36
C ASN A 29 -9.41 -21.40 -10.03
N GLY A 30 -10.64 -20.90 -10.27
CA GLY A 30 -11.89 -21.66 -10.12
C GLY A 30 -12.44 -21.75 -8.70
N TYR A 31 -11.88 -21.00 -7.73
CA TYR A 31 -12.43 -20.95 -6.38
C TYR A 31 -13.68 -20.06 -6.34
N LYS A 32 -14.72 -20.51 -5.63
CA LYS A 32 -15.87 -19.68 -5.30
C LYS A 32 -15.44 -18.60 -4.31
N THR A 33 -15.26 -17.37 -4.81
CA THR A 33 -14.61 -16.27 -4.10
C THR A 33 -15.60 -15.17 -3.74
N LEU A 34 -15.55 -14.73 -2.47
CA LEU A 34 -16.23 -13.53 -1.99
C LEU A 34 -15.19 -12.48 -1.62
N LEU A 35 -15.30 -11.29 -2.19
CA LEU A 35 -14.56 -10.10 -1.82
C LEU A 35 -15.51 -9.14 -1.08
N ILE A 36 -15.17 -8.74 0.16
CA ILE A 36 -15.97 -7.80 0.94
C ILE A 36 -15.17 -6.53 1.27
N ASP A 37 -15.82 -5.38 1.24
CA ASP A 37 -15.25 -4.12 1.73
C ASP A 37 -16.28 -3.32 2.53
N LYS A 38 -15.82 -2.59 3.54
CA LYS A 38 -16.67 -1.71 4.35
C LYS A 38 -17.04 -0.41 3.64
N GLU A 39 -16.27 0.00 2.65
CA GLU A 39 -16.46 1.25 1.91
C GLU A 39 -17.26 1.04 0.63
N LEU A 40 -17.73 2.16 0.06
CA LEU A 40 -18.31 2.20 -1.27
C LEU A 40 -17.19 2.38 -2.31
N ILE A 41 -17.04 1.43 -3.22
CA ILE A 41 -15.98 1.44 -4.24
C ILE A 41 -16.56 1.58 -5.65
N SER A 42 -17.73 0.98 -5.92
CA SER A 42 -18.30 0.84 -7.25
C SER A 42 -18.64 2.16 -7.96
N GLU A 43 -19.14 3.17 -7.24
CA GLU A 43 -19.60 4.43 -7.85
C GLU A 43 -18.47 5.45 -8.06
N LYS A 44 -17.79 5.82 -6.96
CA LYS A 44 -16.80 6.92 -6.96
C LYS A 44 -15.40 6.47 -6.57
N GLY A 45 -15.26 5.20 -6.19
CA GLY A 45 -14.08 4.73 -5.50
C GLY A 45 -13.97 5.35 -4.09
N ARG A 46 -13.16 4.72 -3.23
CA ARG A 46 -12.89 5.27 -1.90
C ARG A 46 -11.65 6.15 -1.93
N TYR A 47 -11.67 7.28 -1.27
CA TYR A 47 -10.44 8.02 -1.00
C TYR A 47 -9.58 7.25 0.00
N LYS A 48 -8.35 6.93 -0.37
CA LYS A 48 -7.31 6.42 0.54
C LYS A 48 -6.12 7.39 0.54
N ALA A 49 -5.70 7.83 1.71
CA ALA A 49 -4.50 8.66 1.87
C ALA A 49 -3.27 7.93 1.27
N CYS A 50 -2.67 8.54 0.27
CA CYS A 50 -1.51 7.99 -0.45
C CYS A 50 -0.97 9.08 -1.39
N GLY A 51 0.34 9.17 -1.56
CA GLY A 51 0.93 10.02 -2.61
C GLY A 51 0.48 9.60 -4.02
N GLY A 52 0.27 8.31 -4.23
CA GLY A 52 -0.25 7.78 -5.48
C GLY A 52 0.80 7.53 -6.55
N ALA A 53 2.10 7.71 -6.26
CA ALA A 53 3.15 7.41 -7.24
C ALA A 53 3.37 5.90 -7.37
N ILE A 54 3.33 5.41 -8.61
CA ILE A 54 3.62 4.03 -9.00
C ILE A 54 4.63 4.01 -10.14
N ALA A 55 5.37 2.94 -10.25
CA ALA A 55 6.31 2.74 -11.33
C ALA A 55 5.58 2.42 -12.64
N TRP A 56 6.18 2.78 -13.79
CA TRP A 56 5.55 2.58 -15.10
C TRP A 56 5.40 1.09 -15.42
N GLU A 57 6.34 0.27 -15.00
CA GLU A 57 6.30 -1.17 -15.18
C GLU A 57 5.06 -1.80 -14.52
N LEU A 58 4.60 -1.26 -13.39
CA LEU A 58 3.35 -1.71 -12.79
C LEU A 58 2.14 -1.31 -13.64
N VAL A 59 2.15 -0.12 -14.25
CA VAL A 59 1.11 0.34 -15.18
C VAL A 59 0.98 -0.66 -16.34
N GLU A 60 2.12 -1.04 -16.95
CA GLU A 60 2.18 -2.01 -18.06
C GLU A 60 1.75 -3.42 -17.62
N GLU A 61 2.26 -3.90 -16.49
CA GLU A 61 1.98 -5.26 -15.98
C GLU A 61 0.49 -5.52 -15.76
N ILE A 62 -0.23 -4.53 -15.26
CA ILE A 62 -1.67 -4.66 -14.98
C ILE A 62 -2.56 -4.12 -16.11
N ASN A 63 -1.97 -3.67 -17.23
CA ASN A 63 -2.68 -3.00 -18.31
C ASN A 63 -3.55 -1.83 -17.80
N TYR A 64 -3.00 -1.00 -16.87
CA TYR A 64 -3.75 0.13 -16.31
C TYR A 64 -3.98 1.19 -17.39
N PRO A 65 -5.24 1.60 -17.69
CA PRO A 65 -5.54 2.52 -18.77
C PRO A 65 -4.87 3.88 -18.56
N GLU A 66 -4.18 4.39 -19.60
CA GLU A 66 -3.44 5.66 -19.51
C GLU A 66 -4.37 6.85 -19.22
N GLU A 67 -5.60 6.84 -19.72
CA GLU A 67 -6.60 7.87 -19.46
C GLU A 67 -7.05 7.95 -17.99
N LYS A 68 -6.74 6.93 -17.19
CA LYS A 68 -6.98 6.91 -15.74
C LYS A 68 -5.78 7.41 -14.94
N ILE A 69 -4.65 7.68 -15.58
CA ILE A 69 -3.46 8.25 -14.95
C ILE A 69 -3.70 9.74 -14.68
N ALA A 70 -3.49 10.17 -13.43
CA ALA A 70 -3.63 11.58 -13.07
C ALA A 70 -2.45 12.43 -13.61
N ARG A 71 -1.23 11.85 -13.64
CA ARG A 71 -0.05 12.46 -14.25
C ARG A 71 1.01 11.40 -14.56
N VAL A 72 1.61 11.48 -15.74
CA VAL A 72 2.83 10.73 -16.08
C VAL A 72 4.01 11.45 -15.43
N ILE A 73 4.97 10.69 -14.91
CA ILE A 73 6.16 11.19 -14.23
C ILE A 73 7.40 10.68 -14.97
N GLU A 74 8.39 11.54 -15.16
CA GLU A 74 9.68 11.21 -15.77
C GLU A 74 10.87 11.51 -14.86
N SER A 75 10.63 12.22 -13.74
CA SER A 75 11.69 12.52 -12.78
C SER A 75 11.24 12.51 -11.32
N LEU A 76 12.20 12.29 -10.46
CA LEU A 76 12.09 12.33 -9.02
C LEU A 76 13.16 13.25 -8.46
N GLU A 77 12.75 14.29 -7.74
CA GLU A 77 13.64 15.21 -7.03
C GLU A 77 13.64 14.86 -5.54
N LEU A 78 14.84 14.70 -4.98
CA LEU A 78 15.09 14.44 -3.56
C LEU A 78 15.72 15.69 -2.96
N HIS A 79 15.02 16.33 -2.06
CA HIS A 79 15.45 17.57 -1.39
C HIS A 79 15.89 17.24 0.03
N HIS A 80 17.08 17.66 0.41
CA HIS A 80 17.49 17.72 1.81
C HIS A 80 17.21 19.12 2.38
N VAL A 81 16.84 19.21 3.65
CA VAL A 81 16.40 20.48 4.29
C VAL A 81 17.50 21.56 4.36
N ASP A 82 18.77 21.19 4.21
CA ASP A 82 19.89 22.13 4.12
C ASP A 82 20.12 22.74 2.74
N GLY A 83 19.32 22.38 1.74
CA GLY A 83 19.37 22.88 0.38
C GLY A 83 20.04 21.96 -0.65
N GLU A 84 20.69 20.87 -0.22
CA GLU A 84 21.16 19.86 -1.17
C GLU A 84 19.97 19.17 -1.84
N HIS A 85 20.10 18.90 -3.13
CA HIS A 85 19.11 18.13 -3.86
C HIS A 85 19.75 17.16 -4.84
N TYR A 86 19.02 16.10 -5.18
CA TYR A 86 19.45 15.04 -6.08
C TYR A 86 18.31 14.71 -7.03
N SER A 87 18.62 14.47 -8.30
CA SER A 87 17.62 14.22 -9.34
C SER A 87 17.78 12.83 -9.93
N LYS A 88 16.65 12.15 -10.14
CA LYS A 88 16.64 10.85 -10.77
C LYS A 88 15.59 10.77 -11.86
N LYS A 89 16.02 10.48 -13.08
CA LYS A 89 15.12 10.18 -14.20
C LYS A 89 14.56 8.76 -14.11
N GLY A 90 13.27 8.62 -14.41
CA GLY A 90 12.59 7.33 -14.46
C GLY A 90 11.10 7.49 -14.64
N LYS A 91 10.52 6.74 -15.59
CA LYS A 91 9.10 6.82 -15.91
C LYS A 91 8.25 6.24 -14.79
N GLY A 92 7.14 6.90 -14.49
CA GLY A 92 6.16 6.48 -13.52
C GLY A 92 4.82 7.16 -13.73
N ALA A 93 3.89 6.93 -12.83
CA ALA A 93 2.58 7.56 -12.86
C ALA A 93 2.16 8.00 -11.46
N VAL A 94 1.45 9.13 -11.37
CA VAL A 94 0.65 9.48 -10.20
C VAL A 94 -0.80 9.14 -10.49
N ILE A 95 -1.42 8.43 -9.58
CA ILE A 95 -2.79 7.93 -9.70
C ILE A 95 -3.68 8.46 -8.58
N TRP A 96 -4.98 8.48 -8.83
CA TRP A 96 -5.97 8.55 -7.78
C TRP A 96 -6.28 7.14 -7.26
N ARG A 97 -6.04 6.90 -5.97
CA ARG A 97 -6.33 5.59 -5.36
C ARG A 97 -7.80 5.18 -5.48
N SER A 98 -8.72 6.14 -5.52
CA SER A 98 -10.13 5.85 -5.78
C SER A 98 -10.35 5.22 -7.15
N VAL A 99 -9.70 5.74 -8.18
CA VAL A 99 -9.80 5.22 -9.55
C VAL A 99 -9.04 3.89 -9.69
N PHE A 100 -7.85 3.83 -9.11
CA PHE A 100 -6.98 2.66 -9.19
C PHE A 100 -7.56 1.46 -8.45
N ASP A 101 -7.98 1.64 -7.17
CA ASP A 101 -8.55 0.56 -6.38
C ASP A 101 -9.85 0.03 -7.01
N LYS A 102 -10.67 0.94 -7.58
CA LYS A 102 -11.86 0.54 -8.33
C LYS A 102 -11.51 -0.33 -9.54
N TYR A 103 -10.54 0.10 -10.37
CA TYR A 103 -10.07 -0.66 -11.52
C TYR A 103 -9.65 -2.09 -11.13
N LEU A 104 -8.89 -2.24 -10.06
CA LEU A 104 -8.46 -3.56 -9.58
C LEU A 104 -9.64 -4.41 -9.08
N THR A 105 -10.63 -3.77 -8.45
CA THR A 105 -11.84 -4.45 -7.97
C THR A 105 -12.73 -4.89 -9.13
N ASP A 106 -12.89 -4.04 -10.15
CA ASP A 106 -13.63 -4.37 -11.37
C ASP A 106 -13.00 -5.60 -12.07
N ASN A 107 -11.67 -5.64 -12.19
CA ASN A 107 -10.97 -6.80 -12.76
C ASN A 107 -11.21 -8.10 -11.95
N ALA A 108 -11.30 -7.99 -10.62
CA ALA A 108 -11.62 -9.16 -9.79
C ALA A 108 -13.06 -9.65 -10.02
N ILE A 109 -14.02 -8.73 -10.20
CA ILE A 109 -15.41 -9.05 -10.52
C ILE A 109 -15.51 -9.69 -11.91
N GLU A 110 -14.85 -9.13 -12.91
CA GLU A 110 -14.78 -9.66 -14.28
C GLU A 110 -14.19 -11.07 -14.32
N SER A 111 -13.25 -11.37 -13.42
CA SER A 111 -12.67 -12.71 -13.25
C SER A 111 -13.61 -13.71 -12.54
N GLY A 112 -14.78 -13.27 -12.06
CA GLY A 112 -15.78 -14.11 -11.41
C GLY A 112 -15.88 -14.02 -9.90
N ALA A 113 -15.15 -13.12 -9.24
CA ALA A 113 -15.29 -12.89 -7.81
C ALA A 113 -16.62 -12.19 -7.50
N ILE A 114 -17.33 -12.66 -6.46
CA ILE A 114 -18.51 -11.97 -5.95
C ILE A 114 -18.06 -10.83 -5.04
N PHE A 115 -18.45 -9.59 -5.38
CA PHE A 115 -18.10 -8.42 -4.59
C PHE A 115 -19.25 -7.90 -3.75
N LYS A 116 -18.99 -7.58 -2.48
CA LYS A 116 -19.93 -6.95 -1.54
C LYS A 116 -19.28 -5.74 -0.89
N GLU A 117 -19.83 -4.57 -1.13
CA GLU A 117 -19.40 -3.31 -0.57
C GLU A 117 -20.37 -2.75 0.47
N LYS A 118 -19.94 -1.73 1.23
CA LYS A 118 -20.69 -1.20 2.39
C LYS A 118 -21.05 -2.34 3.36
N GLU A 119 -20.11 -3.27 3.52
CA GLU A 119 -20.34 -4.47 4.31
C GLU A 119 -19.18 -4.72 5.30
N PRO A 120 -19.10 -3.89 6.36
CA PRO A 120 -18.06 -4.03 7.37
C PRO A 120 -18.13 -5.37 8.10
N LEU A 121 -16.96 -5.95 8.36
CA LEU A 121 -16.79 -7.12 9.19
C LEU A 121 -17.18 -6.79 10.65
N ILE A 122 -18.04 -7.63 11.25
CA ILE A 122 -18.45 -7.53 12.66
C ILE A 122 -17.75 -8.58 13.51
N SER A 123 -17.61 -9.80 13.01
CA SER A 123 -16.90 -10.86 13.72
C SER A 123 -16.41 -11.94 12.76
N ILE A 124 -15.40 -12.68 13.21
CA ILE A 124 -14.89 -13.86 12.55
C ILE A 124 -14.57 -14.92 13.61
N HIS A 125 -15.02 -16.14 13.39
CA HIS A 125 -14.82 -17.27 14.29
C HIS A 125 -14.46 -18.52 13.51
N LYS A 126 -13.46 -19.27 13.96
CA LYS A 126 -13.17 -20.62 13.45
C LYS A 126 -14.24 -21.58 13.94
N SER A 127 -14.77 -22.39 13.03
CA SER A 127 -15.76 -23.44 13.32
C SER A 127 -15.36 -24.68 12.55
N ASN A 128 -14.79 -25.66 13.23
CA ASN A 128 -14.15 -26.83 12.62
C ASN A 128 -13.08 -26.38 11.59
N ASP A 129 -13.14 -26.85 10.36
CA ASP A 129 -12.19 -26.55 9.29
C ASP A 129 -12.55 -25.30 8.47
N THR A 130 -13.54 -24.51 8.91
CA THR A 130 -14.01 -23.31 8.23
C THR A 130 -14.07 -22.12 9.16
N TYR A 131 -14.14 -20.92 8.57
CA TYR A 131 -14.42 -19.68 9.26
C TYR A 131 -15.84 -19.23 9.02
N GLN A 132 -16.53 -18.81 10.07
CA GLN A 132 -17.76 -18.07 10.00
C GLN A 132 -17.45 -16.58 10.09
N ILE A 133 -17.79 -15.84 9.05
CA ILE A 133 -17.54 -14.39 8.89
C ILE A 133 -18.90 -13.70 8.93
N THR A 134 -19.12 -12.88 9.96
CA THR A 134 -20.34 -12.09 10.10
C THR A 134 -20.02 -10.64 9.75
N THR A 135 -20.81 -10.10 8.85
CA THR A 135 -20.76 -8.69 8.42
C THR A 135 -22.01 -7.96 8.90
N SER A 136 -22.09 -6.65 8.62
CA SER A 136 -23.29 -5.87 8.92
C SER A 136 -24.56 -6.32 8.17
N LYS A 137 -24.41 -7.14 7.11
CA LYS A 137 -25.54 -7.53 6.27
C LYS A 137 -25.80 -9.03 6.24
N SER A 138 -24.79 -9.85 6.46
CA SER A 138 -24.92 -11.29 6.28
C SER A 138 -23.88 -12.08 7.06
N THR A 139 -24.07 -13.41 7.08
CA THR A 139 -23.09 -14.35 7.63
C THR A 139 -22.66 -15.31 6.52
N TYR A 140 -21.35 -15.44 6.36
CA TYR A 140 -20.69 -16.26 5.34
C TYR A 140 -19.82 -17.34 5.99
N LYS A 141 -19.48 -18.37 5.22
CA LYS A 141 -18.51 -19.39 5.62
C LYS A 141 -17.47 -19.59 4.54
N ALA A 142 -16.21 -19.80 4.93
CA ALA A 142 -15.15 -20.16 4.01
C ALA A 142 -14.09 -21.04 4.67
N LYS A 143 -13.39 -21.83 3.84
CA LYS A 143 -12.21 -22.60 4.25
C LYS A 143 -10.99 -21.71 4.44
N TYR A 144 -10.79 -20.76 3.53
CA TYR A 144 -9.66 -19.83 3.55
C TYR A 144 -10.11 -18.38 3.70
N VAL A 145 -9.31 -17.60 4.44
CA VAL A 145 -9.55 -16.17 4.65
C VAL A 145 -8.31 -15.37 4.28
N ILE A 146 -8.47 -14.38 3.43
CA ILE A 146 -7.42 -13.43 3.09
C ILE A 146 -7.71 -12.10 3.82
N ALA A 147 -6.92 -11.79 4.84
CA ALA A 147 -6.98 -10.52 5.54
C ALA A 147 -6.21 -9.46 4.75
N ALA A 148 -6.94 -8.63 4.00
CA ALA A 148 -6.47 -7.54 3.15
C ALA A 148 -7.03 -6.17 3.59
N ASP A 149 -7.51 -6.06 4.82
CA ASP A 149 -8.23 -4.93 5.40
C ASP A 149 -7.31 -3.87 6.03
N GLY A 150 -6.02 -3.90 5.64
CA GLY A 150 -5.05 -2.84 5.90
C GLY A 150 -4.39 -2.89 7.27
N VAL A 151 -3.64 -1.84 7.59
CA VAL A 151 -2.79 -1.76 8.81
C VAL A 151 -3.57 -1.99 10.09
N THR A 152 -4.82 -1.53 10.18
CA THR A 152 -5.73 -1.67 11.32
C THR A 152 -6.66 -2.87 11.20
N SER A 153 -6.24 -3.92 10.49
CA SER A 153 -7.04 -5.09 10.17
C SER A 153 -7.97 -5.54 11.31
N GLN A 154 -9.26 -5.45 11.09
CA GLN A 154 -10.27 -5.97 12.02
C GLN A 154 -10.32 -7.49 11.98
N THR A 155 -10.07 -8.08 10.80
CA THR A 155 -9.97 -9.53 10.63
C THR A 155 -8.95 -10.12 11.60
N LEU A 156 -7.73 -9.61 11.58
CA LEU A 156 -6.64 -10.10 12.42
C LEU A 156 -6.83 -9.72 13.90
N LYS A 157 -7.45 -8.58 14.18
CA LYS A 157 -7.81 -8.17 15.54
C LYS A 157 -8.82 -9.14 16.18
N TYR A 158 -9.89 -9.49 15.48
CA TYR A 158 -10.88 -10.45 15.98
C TYR A 158 -10.28 -11.85 16.18
N LEU A 159 -9.29 -12.22 15.36
CA LEU A 159 -8.54 -13.47 15.51
C LEU A 159 -7.42 -13.37 16.54
N LYS A 160 -7.29 -12.25 17.26
CA LYS A 160 -6.30 -12.01 18.31
C LYS A 160 -4.85 -12.15 17.85
N TRP A 161 -4.57 -11.80 16.58
CA TRP A 161 -3.20 -11.75 16.10
C TRP A 161 -2.44 -10.58 16.71
N PRO A 162 -1.13 -10.71 16.99
CA PRO A 162 -0.33 -9.61 17.53
C PRO A 162 -0.34 -8.42 16.56
N TYR A 163 -0.36 -7.21 17.12
CA TYR A 163 -0.29 -5.97 16.33
C TYR A 163 1.16 -5.60 16.04
N PHE A 164 1.37 -4.56 15.29
CA PHE A 164 2.68 -3.98 14.99
C PHE A 164 3.30 -3.33 16.22
N ARG A 165 4.63 -3.30 16.28
CA ARG A 165 5.35 -2.46 17.23
C ARG A 165 5.30 -1.00 16.76
N SER A 166 5.45 -0.05 17.67
CA SER A 166 5.40 1.38 17.33
C SER A 166 6.50 1.81 16.35
N GLU A 167 7.70 1.23 16.47
CA GLU A 167 8.82 1.48 15.57
C GLU A 167 8.62 0.90 14.15
N ASP A 168 7.61 0.08 13.96
CA ASP A 168 7.23 -0.49 12.67
C ASP A 168 6.04 0.24 12.02
N LEU A 169 5.64 1.39 12.59
CA LEU A 169 4.53 2.20 12.08
C LEU A 169 4.99 3.63 11.76
N ILE A 170 4.63 4.10 10.59
CA ILE A 170 4.75 5.51 10.20
C ILE A 170 3.37 6.16 10.30
N LEU A 171 3.26 7.25 11.05
CA LEU A 171 2.10 8.13 10.98
C LEU A 171 2.29 9.07 9.79
N THR A 172 1.31 9.08 8.88
CA THR A 172 1.29 10.01 7.75
C THR A 172 0.12 10.98 7.85
N ILE A 173 0.33 12.18 7.33
CA ILE A 173 -0.73 13.16 7.06
C ILE A 173 -0.68 13.46 5.57
N THR A 174 -1.82 13.36 4.90
CA THR A 174 -1.95 13.68 3.48
C THR A 174 -2.99 14.78 3.30
N LYS A 175 -2.65 15.81 2.54
CA LYS A 175 -3.57 16.86 2.10
C LYS A 175 -3.64 16.86 0.57
N GLU A 176 -4.85 17.04 0.03
CA GLU A 176 -5.04 17.30 -1.40
C GLU A 176 -5.25 18.81 -1.57
N MET A 177 -4.35 19.43 -2.31
CA MET A 177 -4.30 20.88 -2.54
C MET A 177 -4.71 21.16 -3.97
N LYS A 178 -5.95 21.65 -4.17
CA LYS A 178 -6.48 22.00 -5.50
C LYS A 178 -5.86 23.31 -5.98
N THR A 179 -5.40 23.32 -7.24
CA THR A 179 -4.88 24.50 -7.91
C THR A 179 -5.00 24.33 -9.43
N SER A 180 -4.59 25.32 -10.23
CA SER A 180 -4.67 25.21 -11.68
C SER A 180 -3.59 24.28 -12.26
N LYS A 181 -3.93 23.58 -13.35
CA LYS A 181 -2.96 22.77 -14.10
C LYS A 181 -1.76 23.60 -14.52
N SER A 182 -2.00 24.81 -15.05
CA SER A 182 -0.94 25.71 -15.52
C SER A 182 0.04 26.11 -14.41
N TYR A 183 -0.45 26.28 -13.19
CA TYR A 183 0.41 26.57 -12.04
C TYR A 183 1.30 25.37 -11.67
N ILE A 184 0.71 24.18 -11.62
CA ILE A 184 1.47 22.95 -11.36
C ILE A 184 2.55 22.74 -12.41
N ASP A 185 2.20 22.89 -13.68
CA ASP A 185 3.12 22.69 -14.80
C ASP A 185 4.29 23.69 -14.78
N LYS A 186 4.01 24.93 -14.38
CA LYS A 186 5.02 25.99 -14.29
C LYS A 186 5.95 25.82 -13.11
N PHE A 187 5.44 25.43 -11.94
CA PHE A 187 6.19 25.48 -10.69
C PHE A 187 6.84 24.13 -10.34
N LEU A 188 6.11 23.02 -10.38
CA LEU A 188 6.61 21.70 -10.01
C LEU A 188 7.25 20.94 -11.17
N GLY A 189 7.20 21.48 -12.39
CA GLY A 189 7.52 20.75 -13.61
C GLY A 189 6.37 19.83 -14.05
N LEU A 190 6.35 19.52 -15.35
CA LEU A 190 5.25 18.75 -15.94
C LEU A 190 5.16 17.31 -15.43
N ASP A 191 6.28 16.75 -15.00
CA ASP A 191 6.52 15.32 -14.85
C ASP A 191 7.40 14.94 -13.64
N THR A 192 7.42 15.81 -12.63
CA THR A 192 8.33 15.64 -11.49
C THR A 192 7.60 15.42 -10.17
N VAL A 193 8.01 14.42 -9.41
CA VAL A 193 7.61 14.23 -8.01
C VAL A 193 8.75 14.66 -7.08
N HIS A 194 8.40 15.26 -5.94
CA HIS A 194 9.36 15.81 -4.99
C HIS A 194 9.24 15.10 -3.64
N LEU A 195 10.38 14.64 -3.10
CA LEU A 195 10.52 14.10 -1.75
C LEU A 195 11.45 14.99 -0.92
N PHE A 196 11.12 15.19 0.35
CA PHE A 196 11.86 16.06 1.27
C PHE A 196 12.33 15.25 2.47
N PHE A 197 13.61 15.37 2.78
CA PHE A 197 14.31 14.63 3.82
C PHE A 197 15.09 15.58 4.73
N GLY A 198 15.43 15.11 5.94
CA GLY A 198 16.25 15.78 6.91
C GLY A 198 15.87 15.34 8.33
N ILE A 199 16.85 14.93 9.12
CA ILE A 199 16.60 14.32 10.44
C ILE A 199 15.95 15.32 11.41
N GLU A 200 16.28 16.62 11.31
CA GLU A 200 15.66 17.65 12.14
C GLU A 200 14.18 17.90 11.79
N LEU A 201 13.81 17.68 10.52
CA LEU A 201 12.43 17.83 10.06
C LEU A 201 11.63 16.56 10.28
N ILE A 202 12.19 15.42 9.90
CA ILE A 202 11.56 14.10 9.93
C ILE A 202 12.61 13.06 10.31
N PRO A 203 12.71 12.67 11.58
CA PRO A 203 13.72 11.74 12.06
C PRO A 203 13.78 10.41 11.31
N ILE A 204 12.63 9.77 11.04
CA ILE A 204 12.54 8.53 10.26
C ILE A 204 11.32 8.61 9.35
N GLY A 205 11.55 8.99 8.10
CA GLY A 205 10.52 9.18 7.10
C GLY A 205 10.84 10.27 6.10
N TYR A 206 9.82 10.82 5.47
CA TYR A 206 9.97 11.91 4.49
C TYR A 206 8.63 12.64 4.27
N ALA A 207 8.72 13.81 3.63
CA ALA A 207 7.55 14.50 3.12
C ALA A 207 7.55 14.51 1.59
N TRP A 208 6.42 14.82 0.97
CA TRP A 208 6.27 14.77 -0.49
C TRP A 208 5.32 15.82 -1.04
N LEU A 209 5.57 16.19 -2.30
CA LEU A 209 4.67 16.92 -3.18
C LEU A 209 4.55 16.14 -4.50
N PHE A 210 3.39 15.57 -4.76
CA PHE A 210 3.12 14.80 -5.98
C PHE A 210 2.05 15.49 -6.82
N PRO A 211 2.42 16.00 -8.00
CA PRO A 211 1.48 16.68 -8.89
C PRO A 211 0.52 15.70 -9.54
N LYS A 212 -0.74 16.09 -9.60
CA LYS A 212 -1.79 15.51 -10.42
C LYS A 212 -2.23 16.55 -11.47
N THR A 213 -3.36 16.36 -12.15
CA THR A 213 -3.79 17.29 -13.19
C THR A 213 -4.09 18.69 -12.64
N GLU A 214 -4.92 18.80 -11.60
CA GLU A 214 -5.34 20.06 -10.95
C GLU A 214 -5.24 19.99 -9.43
N THR A 215 -4.36 19.14 -8.94
CA THR A 215 -4.20 18.89 -7.50
C THR A 215 -2.76 18.51 -7.20
N ILE A 216 -2.23 19.02 -6.11
CA ILE A 216 -0.97 18.58 -5.54
C ILE A 216 -1.29 17.73 -4.31
N THR A 217 -0.87 16.48 -4.30
CA THR A 217 -0.91 15.67 -3.07
C THR A 217 0.30 16.04 -2.22
N MET A 218 0.06 16.78 -1.17
CA MET A 218 1.05 17.10 -0.15
C MET A 218 0.98 16.10 0.98
N GLY A 219 2.11 15.59 1.43
CA GLY A 219 2.12 14.71 2.58
C GLY A 219 3.41 14.73 3.38
N TRP A 220 3.30 14.20 4.57
CA TRP A 220 4.37 14.08 5.55
C TRP A 220 4.20 12.74 6.28
N GLY A 221 5.30 12.08 6.62
CA GLY A 221 5.27 10.84 7.40
C GLY A 221 6.49 10.68 8.26
N ASN A 222 6.29 10.31 9.54
CA ASN A 222 7.34 10.04 10.51
C ASN A 222 6.99 8.80 11.34
N GLN A 223 8.02 8.12 11.85
CA GLN A 223 7.83 6.98 12.75
C GLN A 223 7.02 7.40 13.98
N ILE A 224 5.93 6.68 14.26
CA ILE A 224 4.88 7.16 15.16
C ILE A 224 5.38 7.43 16.60
N ASN A 225 6.31 6.63 17.11
CA ASN A 225 6.88 6.83 18.45
C ASN A 225 7.89 7.99 18.54
N LEU A 226 8.27 8.58 17.41
CA LEU A 226 9.11 9.78 17.33
C LEU A 226 8.29 11.06 17.12
N VAL A 227 7.01 10.93 16.80
CA VAL A 227 6.09 12.06 16.60
C VAL A 227 5.72 12.66 17.96
N LYS A 228 6.09 13.92 18.18
CA LYS A 228 5.70 14.68 19.39
C LYS A 228 4.41 15.46 19.18
N ASN A 229 4.35 16.19 18.07
CA ASN A 229 3.18 16.95 17.65
C ASN A 229 3.06 16.90 16.12
N SER A 230 2.24 16.03 15.61
CA SER A 230 2.11 15.80 14.16
C SER A 230 1.65 17.04 13.39
N ARG A 231 0.89 17.95 14.01
CA ARG A 231 0.44 19.19 13.38
C ARG A 231 1.61 20.17 13.23
N GLU A 232 2.36 20.41 14.30
CA GLU A 232 3.52 21.30 14.27
C GLU A 232 4.61 20.78 13.33
N GLU A 233 4.87 19.47 13.34
CA GLU A 233 5.85 18.83 12.45
C GLU A 233 5.43 18.94 10.99
N PHE A 234 4.14 18.74 10.69
CA PHE A 234 3.60 18.98 9.37
C PHE A 234 3.69 20.45 8.95
N ASP A 235 3.37 21.37 9.85
CA ASP A 235 3.40 22.81 9.57
C ASP A 235 4.85 23.32 9.36
N LYS A 236 5.85 22.73 10.01
CA LYS A 236 7.28 22.97 9.70
C LYS A 236 7.59 22.61 8.26
N PHE A 237 7.19 21.43 7.80
CA PHE A 237 7.34 21.04 6.39
C PHE A 237 6.61 22.01 5.45
N ALA A 238 5.36 22.34 5.76
CA ALA A 238 4.58 23.31 4.97
C ALA A 238 5.21 24.70 4.92
N SER A 239 6.07 25.04 5.90
CA SER A 239 6.74 26.35 5.98
C SER A 239 8.00 26.48 5.13
N LEU A 240 8.53 25.39 4.57
CA LEU A 240 9.67 25.43 3.66
C LEU A 240 9.35 26.34 2.46
N SER A 241 10.31 27.19 2.07
CA SER A 241 10.11 28.21 1.02
C SER A 241 9.60 27.62 -0.29
N PHE A 242 10.17 26.48 -0.73
CA PHE A 242 9.73 25.76 -1.90
C PHE A 242 8.27 25.28 -1.76
N VAL A 243 7.90 24.72 -0.60
CA VAL A 243 6.54 24.19 -0.36
C VAL A 243 5.51 25.31 -0.29
N LYS A 244 5.84 26.43 0.38
CA LYS A 244 4.98 27.61 0.41
C LYS A 244 4.69 28.15 -0.98
N GLU A 245 5.72 28.28 -1.81
CA GLU A 245 5.54 28.77 -3.18
C GLU A 245 4.76 27.74 -4.01
N ALA A 246 5.07 26.45 -3.90
CA ALA A 246 4.33 25.39 -4.61
C ALA A 246 2.83 25.37 -4.30
N LEU A 247 2.46 25.77 -3.11
CA LEU A 247 1.06 25.73 -2.62
C LEU A 247 0.40 27.11 -2.60
N LYS A 248 1.08 28.15 -3.10
CA LYS A 248 0.50 29.48 -3.25
C LYS A 248 -0.76 29.40 -4.11
N ASP A 249 -1.80 30.06 -3.69
CA ASP A 249 -3.10 30.08 -4.37
C ASP A 249 -3.79 28.70 -4.50
N SER A 250 -3.38 27.72 -3.68
CA SER A 250 -4.05 26.41 -3.61
C SER A 250 -5.06 26.33 -2.48
N GLU A 251 -6.12 25.54 -2.68
CA GLU A 251 -7.16 25.28 -1.69
C GLU A 251 -7.07 23.84 -1.18
N MET A 252 -7.08 23.64 0.13
CA MET A 252 -7.12 22.30 0.72
C MET A 252 -8.53 21.71 0.60
N THR A 253 -8.64 20.59 -0.13
CA THR A 253 -9.91 19.88 -0.33
C THR A 253 -10.04 18.65 0.55
N ILE A 254 -8.95 18.01 0.91
CA ILE A 254 -8.92 16.79 1.73
C ILE A 254 -7.77 16.88 2.74
N TYR A 255 -8.05 16.45 3.97
CA TYR A 255 -7.09 16.19 5.05
C TYR A 255 -7.32 14.78 5.59
N LYS A 256 -6.30 13.92 5.55
CA LYS A 256 -6.44 12.54 5.99
C LYS A 256 -5.16 12.02 6.66
N PRO A 257 -5.18 11.73 7.97
CA PRO A 257 -4.12 10.95 8.62
C PRO A 257 -4.28 9.47 8.28
N HIS A 258 -3.15 8.77 8.22
CA HIS A 258 -3.11 7.33 7.98
C HIS A 258 -1.85 6.69 8.59
N LEU A 259 -1.93 5.40 8.94
CA LEU A 259 -0.76 4.62 9.36
C LEU A 259 -0.25 3.78 8.19
N ILE A 260 1.08 3.71 8.05
CA ILE A 260 1.76 2.82 7.12
C ILE A 260 2.61 1.85 7.93
N PRO A 261 2.44 0.53 7.79
CA PRO A 261 3.27 -0.45 8.45
C PRO A 261 4.58 -0.62 7.66
N VAL A 262 5.70 -0.34 8.29
CA VAL A 262 7.05 -0.43 7.68
C VAL A 262 7.90 -1.52 8.31
N GLY A 263 7.25 -2.43 9.00
CA GLY A 263 7.78 -3.67 9.55
C GLY A 263 6.72 -4.75 9.49
N LEU A 264 7.18 -5.99 9.39
CA LEU A 264 6.28 -7.14 9.25
C LEU A 264 5.49 -7.39 10.53
N ARG A 265 4.26 -7.83 10.37
CA ARG A 265 3.51 -8.45 11.46
C ARG A 265 4.23 -9.71 11.93
N PRO A 266 4.19 -10.08 13.21
CA PRO A 266 4.90 -11.25 13.74
C PRO A 266 4.55 -12.57 13.07
N LYS A 267 3.37 -12.67 12.45
CA LYS A 267 2.96 -13.82 11.63
C LYS A 267 2.17 -13.37 10.40
N LEU A 268 2.38 -14.06 9.29
CA LEU A 268 1.70 -13.78 8.01
C LEU A 268 0.68 -14.86 7.64
N TYR A 269 0.70 -15.99 8.34
CA TYR A 269 -0.22 -17.11 8.16
C TYR A 269 -0.49 -17.83 9.48
N GLU A 270 -1.70 -18.26 9.66
CA GLU A 270 -2.11 -19.21 10.69
C GLU A 270 -3.49 -19.78 10.34
N ASP A 271 -3.65 -21.09 10.47
CA ASP A 271 -4.97 -21.75 10.40
C ASP A 271 -5.81 -21.34 9.16
N ASN A 272 -5.24 -21.36 7.96
CA ASN A 272 -5.90 -20.95 6.70
C ASN A 272 -6.27 -19.46 6.60
N VAL A 273 -5.74 -18.61 7.48
CA VAL A 273 -5.82 -17.15 7.38
C VAL A 273 -4.49 -16.60 6.91
N PHE A 274 -4.54 -15.72 5.91
CA PHE A 274 -3.36 -15.06 5.32
C PHE A 274 -3.43 -13.56 5.57
N ALA A 275 -2.35 -12.96 6.03
CA ALA A 275 -2.20 -11.51 6.10
C ALA A 275 -1.47 -11.03 4.84
N VAL A 276 -2.09 -10.14 4.05
CA VAL A 276 -1.53 -9.60 2.82
C VAL A 276 -1.43 -8.08 2.85
N GLY A 277 -0.51 -7.52 2.08
CA GLY A 277 -0.30 -6.07 2.01
C GLY A 277 -0.08 -5.44 3.39
N ASP A 278 -0.71 -4.29 3.62
CA ASP A 278 -0.57 -3.55 4.88
C ASP A 278 -1.06 -4.36 6.10
N ALA A 279 -1.99 -5.31 5.93
CA ALA A 279 -2.41 -6.16 7.05
C ALA A 279 -1.27 -7.07 7.53
N GLY A 280 -0.36 -7.47 6.64
CA GLY A 280 0.85 -8.23 6.95
C GLY A 280 2.08 -7.34 7.22
N GLY A 281 1.98 -6.02 7.04
CA GLY A 281 3.14 -5.12 7.13
C GLY A 281 4.08 -5.22 5.94
N ILE A 282 3.56 -5.60 4.79
CA ILE A 282 4.32 -5.88 3.57
C ILE A 282 4.47 -4.58 2.77
N VAL A 283 5.32 -3.69 3.27
CA VAL A 283 5.64 -2.37 2.70
C VAL A 283 7.15 -2.17 2.72
N ASP A 284 7.70 -1.51 1.71
CA ASP A 284 9.12 -1.12 1.70
C ASP A 284 9.41 -0.12 2.83
N PRO A 285 10.28 -0.46 3.78
CA PRO A 285 10.47 0.33 4.99
C PRO A 285 11.22 1.65 4.79
N ILE A 286 11.82 1.88 3.62
CA ILE A 286 12.55 3.10 3.29
C ILE A 286 11.70 4.01 2.40
N SER A 287 11.14 3.46 1.32
CA SER A 287 10.41 4.25 0.31
C SER A 287 8.90 4.32 0.56
N GLY A 288 8.35 3.55 1.49
CA GLY A 288 6.90 3.48 1.73
C GLY A 288 6.10 2.82 0.60
N LYS A 289 6.75 2.20 -0.40
CA LYS A 289 6.07 1.48 -1.48
C LYS A 289 5.33 0.27 -0.92
N GLY A 290 4.01 0.23 -1.06
CA GLY A 290 3.17 -0.87 -0.58
C GLY A 290 2.34 -1.53 -1.68
N ILE A 291 1.91 -0.78 -2.70
CA ILE A 291 0.95 -1.24 -3.71
C ILE A 291 1.41 -2.54 -4.42
N PRO A 292 2.59 -2.61 -5.06
CA PRO A 292 3.02 -3.81 -5.77
C PRO A 292 3.22 -5.00 -4.83
N TYR A 293 3.76 -4.78 -3.64
CA TYR A 293 3.94 -5.85 -2.65
C TYR A 293 2.61 -6.38 -2.11
N ALA A 294 1.62 -5.50 -1.93
CA ALA A 294 0.29 -5.91 -1.53
C ALA A 294 -0.36 -6.80 -2.60
N MET A 295 -0.27 -6.41 -3.88
CA MET A 295 -0.79 -7.17 -5.01
C MET A 295 -0.13 -8.55 -5.10
N MET A 296 1.21 -8.60 -5.10
CA MET A 296 1.95 -9.86 -5.13
C MET A 296 1.66 -10.75 -3.93
N SER A 297 1.58 -10.21 -2.71
CA SER A 297 1.31 -11.02 -1.53
C SER A 297 -0.08 -11.67 -1.59
N GLY A 298 -1.09 -10.95 -2.14
CA GLY A 298 -2.41 -11.48 -2.40
C GLY A 298 -2.40 -12.63 -3.40
N GLN A 299 -1.73 -12.46 -4.52
CA GLN A 299 -1.56 -13.49 -5.55
C GLN A 299 -0.84 -14.73 -5.00
N LEU A 300 0.29 -14.53 -4.31
CA LEU A 300 1.10 -15.62 -3.74
C LEU A 300 0.35 -16.42 -2.65
N ALA A 301 -0.60 -15.81 -1.93
CA ALA A 301 -1.46 -16.53 -1.01
C ALA A 301 -2.30 -17.58 -1.76
N ILE A 302 -2.92 -17.19 -2.87
CA ILE A 302 -3.74 -18.09 -3.71
C ILE A 302 -2.89 -19.16 -4.39
N GLU A 303 -1.74 -18.80 -4.95
CA GLU A 303 -0.80 -19.76 -5.55
C GLU A 303 -0.32 -20.81 -4.53
N SER A 304 -0.14 -20.39 -3.29
CA SER A 304 0.27 -21.30 -2.21
C SER A 304 -0.86 -22.28 -1.84
N ILE A 305 -2.11 -21.81 -1.75
CA ILE A 305 -3.28 -22.66 -1.55
C ILE A 305 -3.37 -23.71 -2.67
N LYS A 306 -3.38 -23.26 -3.94
CA LYS A 306 -3.46 -24.14 -5.12
C LYS A 306 -2.34 -25.18 -5.13
N THR A 307 -1.10 -24.75 -4.82
CA THR A 307 0.05 -25.64 -4.80
C THR A 307 -0.07 -26.71 -3.72
N CYS A 308 -0.54 -26.35 -2.54
CA CYS A 308 -0.67 -27.26 -1.42
C CYS A 308 -1.83 -28.25 -1.63
N GLU A 309 -2.97 -27.79 -2.13
CA GLU A 309 -4.10 -28.67 -2.47
C GLU A 309 -3.72 -29.68 -3.54
N LYS A 310 -3.09 -29.23 -4.64
CA LYS A 310 -2.63 -30.13 -5.72
C LYS A 310 -1.63 -31.19 -5.23
N ARG A 311 -0.85 -30.91 -4.20
CA ARG A 311 0.22 -31.79 -3.69
C ARG A 311 -0.17 -32.54 -2.41
N ASP A 312 -1.38 -32.35 -1.92
CA ASP A 312 -1.85 -32.88 -0.62
C ASP A 312 -0.89 -32.51 0.53
N LYS A 313 -0.51 -31.22 0.62
CA LYS A 313 0.46 -30.67 1.59
C LYS A 313 -0.11 -29.48 2.35
N LEU A 314 -1.37 -29.54 2.75
CA LEU A 314 -2.03 -28.45 3.47
C LEU A 314 -1.39 -28.16 4.83
N ASP A 315 -0.77 -29.13 5.47
CA ASP A 315 0.05 -29.00 6.68
C ASP A 315 1.28 -28.08 6.49
N LYS A 316 1.73 -27.89 5.26
CA LYS A 316 2.87 -27.03 4.87
C LYS A 316 2.45 -25.65 4.34
N LEU A 317 1.16 -25.32 4.34
CA LEU A 317 0.63 -24.14 3.63
C LEU A 317 1.29 -22.84 4.09
N GLY A 318 1.43 -22.59 5.40
CA GLY A 318 2.10 -21.41 5.92
C GLY A 318 3.58 -21.32 5.53
N VAL A 319 4.30 -22.43 5.63
CA VAL A 319 5.72 -22.52 5.25
C VAL A 319 5.90 -22.26 3.74
N ILE A 320 4.99 -22.75 2.91
CA ILE A 320 5.04 -22.54 1.46
C ILE A 320 4.73 -21.08 1.12
N TYR A 321 3.73 -20.47 1.77
CA TYR A 321 3.40 -19.06 1.59
C TYR A 321 4.59 -18.15 1.95
N GLU A 322 5.13 -18.28 3.15
CA GLU A 322 6.27 -17.46 3.59
C GLU A 322 7.50 -17.68 2.70
N ARG A 323 7.79 -18.92 2.30
CA ARG A 323 8.89 -19.22 1.36
C ARG A 323 8.66 -18.55 0.00
N ASN A 324 7.43 -18.51 -0.50
CA ASN A 324 7.11 -17.84 -1.77
C ASN A 324 7.31 -16.32 -1.65
N LEU A 325 6.87 -15.72 -0.55
CA LEU A 325 7.14 -14.30 -0.25
C LEU A 325 8.64 -14.01 -0.14
N ASP A 326 9.39 -14.84 0.60
CA ASP A 326 10.85 -14.69 0.78
C ASP A 326 11.61 -14.77 -0.55
N LYS A 327 11.21 -15.66 -1.44
CA LYS A 327 11.81 -15.79 -2.78
C LYS A 327 11.57 -14.57 -3.65
N LYS A 328 10.43 -13.94 -3.51
CA LYS A 328 10.05 -12.80 -4.36
C LYS A 328 10.58 -11.48 -3.81
N PHE A 329 10.35 -11.15 -2.55
CA PHE A 329 10.69 -9.83 -2.02
C PHE A 329 10.91 -9.75 -0.50
N LEU A 330 10.40 -10.67 0.31
CA LEU A 330 10.34 -10.48 1.76
C LEU A 330 11.73 -10.39 2.40
N LYS A 331 12.71 -11.16 1.90
CA LYS A 331 14.11 -11.07 2.35
C LYS A 331 14.69 -9.68 2.13
N ILE A 332 14.34 -9.04 0.99
CA ILE A 332 14.79 -7.68 0.68
C ILE A 332 14.14 -6.67 1.62
N LEU A 333 12.84 -6.80 1.92
CA LEU A 333 12.15 -5.93 2.86
C LEU A 333 12.74 -6.05 4.28
N LYS A 334 13.03 -7.28 4.73
CA LYS A 334 13.70 -7.52 6.02
C LYS A 334 15.07 -6.85 6.10
N ALA A 335 15.89 -6.98 5.05
CA ALA A 335 17.19 -6.32 4.96
C ALA A 335 17.08 -4.79 4.95
N LYS A 336 16.13 -4.24 4.18
CA LYS A 336 15.86 -2.80 4.14
C LYS A 336 15.36 -2.25 5.48
N ARG A 337 14.61 -3.06 6.25
CA ARG A 337 14.16 -2.64 7.59
C ARG A 337 15.35 -2.42 8.54
N ILE A 338 16.38 -3.26 8.44
CA ILE A 338 17.62 -3.09 9.21
C ILE A 338 18.41 -1.88 8.69
N ALA A 339 18.56 -1.77 7.36
CA ALA A 339 19.32 -0.68 6.74
C ALA A 339 18.70 0.71 7.02
N ARG A 340 17.37 0.80 7.12
CA ARG A 340 16.64 2.05 7.41
C ARG A 340 17.18 2.75 8.65
N ASP A 341 17.35 2.02 9.72
CA ASP A 341 17.77 2.60 11.00
C ASP A 341 19.19 3.20 10.91
N GLY A 342 20.09 2.59 10.13
CA GLY A 342 21.42 3.14 9.83
C GLY A 342 21.36 4.35 8.89
N ILE A 343 20.48 4.34 7.89
CA ILE A 343 20.30 5.48 6.95
C ILE A 343 19.81 6.72 7.69
N PHE A 344 18.81 6.57 8.55
CA PHE A 344 18.18 7.67 9.29
C PHE A 344 18.86 7.96 10.65
N GLN A 345 20.05 7.43 10.90
CA GLN A 345 20.78 7.67 12.15
C GLN A 345 21.26 9.12 12.28
N ASN A 346 21.67 9.73 11.16
CA ASN A 346 22.11 11.12 11.08
C ASN A 346 22.05 11.62 9.62
N ASP A 347 22.16 12.95 9.41
CA ASP A 347 22.08 13.54 8.08
C ASP A 347 23.23 13.13 7.15
N GLU A 348 24.41 12.83 7.68
CA GLU A 348 25.54 12.36 6.85
C GLU A 348 25.21 11.01 6.18
N ASN A 349 24.69 10.06 6.93
CA ASN A 349 24.25 8.76 6.40
C ASN A 349 23.10 8.93 5.44
N LEU A 350 22.13 9.78 5.78
CA LEU A 350 20.98 10.08 4.94
C LEU A 350 21.42 10.67 3.59
N LYS A 351 22.30 11.66 3.56
CA LYS A 351 22.84 12.26 2.34
C LYS A 351 23.62 11.25 1.49
N LYS A 352 24.46 10.42 2.11
CA LYS A 352 25.13 9.31 1.41
C LYS A 352 24.13 8.38 0.72
N PHE A 353 23.03 8.05 1.40
CA PHE A 353 21.97 7.25 0.83
C PHE A 353 21.25 7.96 -0.34
N LEU A 354 20.89 9.25 -0.18
CA LEU A 354 20.23 10.03 -1.25
C LEU A 354 21.12 10.11 -2.49
N LYS A 355 22.42 10.37 -2.33
CA LYS A 355 23.40 10.38 -3.42
C LYS A 355 23.53 9.00 -4.10
N LEU A 356 23.57 7.91 -3.33
CA LEU A 356 23.54 6.56 -3.89
C LEU A 356 22.25 6.30 -4.66
N TRP A 357 21.11 6.79 -4.17
CA TRP A 357 19.83 6.62 -4.84
C TRP A 357 19.79 7.35 -6.19
N GLU A 358 20.38 8.53 -6.30
CA GLU A 358 20.54 9.25 -7.57
C GLU A 358 21.34 8.44 -8.60
N THR A 359 22.50 7.92 -8.19
CA THR A 359 23.45 7.25 -9.10
C THR A 359 23.09 5.81 -9.42
N TYR A 360 22.32 5.15 -8.56
CA TYR A 360 21.99 3.74 -8.71
C TYR A 360 20.92 3.53 -9.80
N ARG A 361 21.28 2.86 -10.90
CA ARG A 361 20.33 2.44 -11.95
C ARG A 361 19.37 1.37 -11.40
N SER A 362 18.56 1.71 -10.43
CA SER A 362 17.71 0.79 -9.68
C SER A 362 16.47 0.31 -10.42
N SER A 363 16.17 0.87 -11.61
CA SER A 363 15.00 0.45 -12.39
C SER A 363 15.08 -0.99 -12.91
N GLN A 364 16.29 -1.56 -13.07
CA GLN A 364 16.44 -2.91 -13.63
C GLN A 364 16.58 -4.03 -12.58
N ILE A 365 17.08 -3.75 -11.37
CA ILE A 365 17.35 -4.81 -10.37
C ILE A 365 16.18 -4.98 -9.39
N VAL A 366 15.54 -3.89 -8.98
CA VAL A 366 14.42 -3.98 -8.03
C VAL A 366 13.17 -4.53 -8.69
N MET A 367 12.97 -4.30 -9.99
CA MET A 367 11.76 -4.71 -10.70
C MET A 367 11.86 -6.07 -11.37
N ARG A 368 13.03 -6.49 -11.89
CA ARG A 368 13.21 -7.86 -12.39
C ARG A 368 13.11 -8.95 -11.32
N ASN A 369 13.19 -8.58 -10.04
CA ASN A 369 12.95 -9.48 -8.92
C ASN A 369 11.56 -9.34 -8.31
N LEU A 370 10.69 -8.49 -8.90
CA LEU A 370 9.32 -8.21 -8.46
C LEU A 370 8.26 -8.77 -9.43
N ILE A 371 8.70 -9.35 -10.56
CA ILE A 371 7.86 -10.08 -11.52
C ILE A 371 8.01 -11.58 -11.28
#